data_96118f1501fb35c85f9beddfe846cc19
#
_entry.id   96118f1501fb35c85f9beddfe846cc19
#
_cell.length_a   1.000
_cell.length_b   1.000
_cell.length_c   1.000
_cell.angle_alpha   90.00
_cell.angle_beta   90.00
_cell.angle_gamma   90.00
#
_symmetry.space_group_name_H-M   'P 1'
#
loop_
_entity.id
_entity.type
_entity.pdbx_description
1 polymer ?
#
loop_
_entity_poly.entity_id
_entity_poly.type
_entity_poly.pdbx_seq_one_letter_code
_entity_poly.pdbx_strand_id
1 'polypeptide(L)'
;MSTSISKLTGAGNYFEDFEVGAKIRHARGTTIGEIENQMLTKLVLNTADGHYNEHRMRSTQFGQRLVFGLVTGSVCIGLATQDTGENALAELGLTGIRFTSPVFHGDTLYAYSEVLEKRDADRDDAGIVRFKHWGTKQDGTIVFEGERTVLIKRRSHWGNR
;
A
#
# COMPACT_ATOMS: atom_id res chain seq x y z
N MET A 1 -18.20 5.90 10.14
CA MET A 1 -18.35 4.62 9.43
C MET A 1 -17.38 3.61 10.04
N SER A 2 -17.83 2.40 10.31
CA SER A 2 -16.99 1.33 10.86
C SER A 2 -15.97 0.88 9.79
N THR A 3 -14.71 0.72 10.16
CA THR A 3 -13.69 0.13 9.29
C THR A 3 -13.78 -1.39 9.44
N SER A 4 -14.11 -2.11 8.38
CA SER A 4 -14.12 -3.57 8.41
C SER A 4 -12.69 -4.14 8.27
N ILE A 5 -12.44 -5.28 8.90
CA ILE A 5 -11.22 -6.05 8.68
C ILE A 5 -11.43 -6.94 7.46
N SER A 6 -10.47 -6.95 6.54
CA SER A 6 -10.47 -7.82 5.38
C SER A 6 -10.54 -9.30 5.78
N LYS A 7 -11.34 -10.07 5.08
CA LYS A 7 -11.51 -11.52 5.29
C LYS A 7 -10.50 -12.38 4.56
N LEU A 8 -9.33 -11.87 4.20
CA LEU A 8 -8.23 -12.66 3.65
C LEU A 8 -8.63 -13.72 2.61
N THR A 9 -9.27 -13.33 1.53
CA THR A 9 -9.34 -14.21 0.37
C THR A 9 -9.68 -13.38 -0.86
N GLY A 10 -8.92 -13.48 -1.91
CA GLY A 10 -9.19 -12.83 -3.18
C GLY A 10 -10.49 -13.25 -3.90
N ALA A 11 -11.34 -14.05 -3.25
CA ALA A 11 -12.56 -14.57 -3.85
C ALA A 11 -13.67 -13.53 -4.06
N GLY A 12 -13.53 -12.32 -3.53
CA GLY A 12 -14.58 -11.31 -3.51
C GLY A 12 -14.18 -9.92 -3.97
N ASN A 13 -13.08 -9.72 -4.68
CA ASN A 13 -12.56 -8.40 -4.99
C ASN A 13 -12.69 -8.05 -6.48
N TYR A 14 -13.83 -8.36 -7.06
CA TYR A 14 -14.23 -7.93 -8.40
C TYR A 14 -14.78 -6.50 -8.37
N PHE A 15 -14.89 -5.87 -9.53
CA PHE A 15 -15.38 -4.51 -9.64
C PHE A 15 -16.73 -4.29 -8.93
N GLU A 16 -17.63 -5.26 -8.98
CA GLU A 16 -18.97 -5.19 -8.37
C GLU A 16 -18.92 -5.10 -6.83
N ASP A 17 -17.90 -5.67 -6.21
CA ASP A 17 -17.79 -5.79 -4.75
C ASP A 17 -17.33 -4.50 -4.06
N PHE A 18 -16.84 -3.53 -4.82
CA PHE A 18 -16.39 -2.26 -4.25
C PHE A 18 -17.56 -1.28 -4.11
N GLU A 19 -17.66 -0.64 -2.96
CA GLU A 19 -18.63 0.41 -2.65
C GLU A 19 -17.90 1.71 -2.34
N VAL A 20 -18.29 2.81 -2.99
CA VAL A 20 -17.70 4.14 -2.74
C VAL A 20 -17.91 4.55 -1.28
N GLY A 21 -16.86 5.00 -0.63
CA GLY A 21 -16.82 5.36 0.79
C GLY A 21 -16.55 4.19 1.73
N ALA A 22 -16.50 2.93 1.23
CA ALA A 22 -16.11 1.78 2.05
C ALA A 22 -14.65 1.92 2.50
N LYS A 23 -14.41 1.63 3.79
CA LYS A 23 -13.07 1.63 4.41
C LYS A 23 -12.69 0.23 4.84
N ILE A 24 -11.48 -0.17 4.50
CA ILE A 24 -10.93 -1.50 4.73
C ILE A 24 -9.65 -1.35 5.55
N ARG A 25 -9.53 -2.07 6.65
CA ARG A 25 -8.26 -2.39 7.29
C ARG A 25 -7.78 -3.71 6.73
N HIS A 26 -6.61 -3.73 6.11
CA HIS A 26 -6.04 -4.98 5.58
C HIS A 26 -5.60 -5.89 6.71
N ALA A 27 -5.83 -7.20 6.54
CA ALA A 27 -5.73 -8.15 7.65
C ALA A 27 -4.30 -8.36 8.16
N ARG A 28 -3.30 -8.16 7.29
CA ARG A 28 -1.90 -8.40 7.62
C ARG A 28 -1.19 -7.12 7.99
N GLY A 29 -0.20 -7.23 8.88
CA GLY A 29 0.86 -6.25 9.09
C GLY A 29 2.20 -6.91 8.85
N THR A 30 3.26 -6.11 8.72
CA THR A 30 4.62 -6.60 8.61
C THR A 30 5.59 -5.69 9.36
N THR A 31 6.56 -6.30 10.04
CA THR A 31 7.65 -5.58 10.68
C THR A 31 8.78 -5.38 9.67
N ILE A 32 9.26 -4.16 9.52
CA ILE A 32 10.33 -3.84 8.58
C ILE A 32 11.67 -4.24 9.17
N GLY A 33 12.31 -5.21 8.54
CA GLY A 33 13.67 -5.65 8.86
C GLY A 33 14.74 -4.74 8.27
N GLU A 34 15.92 -4.75 8.89
CA GLU A 34 17.08 -4.00 8.42
C GLU A 34 17.55 -4.49 7.04
N ILE A 35 17.61 -5.81 6.86
CA ILE A 35 18.10 -6.44 5.61
C ILE A 35 17.19 -6.08 4.45
N GLU A 36 15.88 -6.16 4.63
CA GLU A 36 14.89 -5.84 3.61
C GLU A 36 15.00 -4.39 3.14
N ASN A 37 15.08 -3.44 4.08
CA ASN A 37 15.24 -2.03 3.75
C ASN A 37 16.54 -1.79 2.98
N GLN A 38 17.67 -2.29 3.45
CA GLN A 38 18.96 -2.10 2.79
C GLN A 38 18.98 -2.73 1.40
N MET A 39 18.48 -3.96 1.28
CA MET A 39 18.46 -4.68 0.00
C MET A 39 17.61 -3.94 -1.04
N LEU A 40 16.37 -3.59 -0.69
CA LEU A 40 15.47 -2.88 -1.60
C LEU A 40 16.02 -1.50 -1.96
N THR A 41 16.56 -0.75 -1.01
CA THR A 41 17.16 0.57 -1.25
C THR A 41 18.31 0.48 -2.26
N LYS A 42 19.18 -0.53 -2.13
CA LYS A 42 20.32 -0.74 -3.03
C LYS A 42 19.88 -1.26 -4.39
N LEU A 43 18.91 -2.16 -4.45
CA LEU A 43 18.39 -2.70 -5.72
C LEU A 43 17.80 -1.62 -6.62
N VAL A 44 17.18 -0.59 -6.05
CA VAL A 44 16.67 0.56 -6.81
C VAL A 44 17.69 1.68 -6.96
N LEU A 45 18.98 1.42 -6.66
CA LEU A 45 20.10 2.34 -6.81
C LEU A 45 19.95 3.66 -6.04
N ASN A 46 19.21 3.67 -4.93
CA ASN A 46 19.12 4.83 -4.06
C ASN A 46 20.45 5.00 -3.30
N THR A 47 21.10 6.13 -3.48
CA THR A 47 22.42 6.45 -2.89
C THR A 47 22.36 7.25 -1.59
N ALA A 48 21.15 7.50 -1.05
CA ALA A 48 20.98 8.30 0.15
C ALA A 48 21.46 7.56 1.40
N ASP A 49 22.50 8.06 2.02
CA ASP A 49 23.16 7.50 3.24
C ASP A 49 22.20 7.21 4.40
N GLY A 50 21.14 8.01 4.51
CA GLY A 50 20.15 7.89 5.58
C GLY A 50 19.53 6.50 5.73
N HIS A 51 19.57 5.68 4.68
CA HIS A 51 18.95 4.36 4.68
C HIS A 51 19.88 3.21 5.02
N TYR A 52 21.21 3.41 4.96
CA TYR A 52 22.17 2.31 5.16
C TYR A 52 23.46 2.69 5.87
N ASN A 53 23.77 3.98 6.10
CA ASN A 53 24.99 4.41 6.78
C ASN A 53 24.72 4.69 8.28
N GLU A 54 24.83 3.66 9.10
CA GLU A 54 24.60 3.76 10.54
C GLU A 54 25.52 4.77 11.22
N HIS A 55 26.81 4.78 10.86
CA HIS A 55 27.79 5.67 11.48
C HIS A 55 27.40 7.14 11.29
N ARG A 56 27.02 7.51 10.06
CA ARG A 56 26.60 8.88 9.73
C ARG A 56 25.29 9.26 10.39
N MET A 57 24.35 8.33 10.44
CA MET A 57 23.00 8.58 10.96
C MET A 57 22.96 8.78 12.47
N ARG A 58 23.94 8.25 13.23
CA ARG A 58 24.04 8.46 14.68
C ARG A 58 24.19 9.93 15.08
N SER A 59 24.77 10.76 14.23
CA SER A 59 24.94 12.21 14.48
C SER A 59 23.79 13.07 13.97
N THR A 60 22.74 12.47 13.40
CA THR A 60 21.55 13.19 12.93
C THR A 60 20.46 13.25 14.01
N GLN A 61 19.46 14.08 13.79
CA GLN A 61 18.26 14.14 14.66
C GLN A 61 17.52 12.79 14.80
N PHE A 62 17.73 11.85 13.88
CA PHE A 62 17.09 10.53 13.90
C PHE A 62 17.87 9.51 14.74
N GLY A 63 19.17 9.68 14.91
CA GLY A 63 20.04 8.82 15.72
C GLY A 63 20.22 7.40 15.16
N GLN A 64 19.52 7.04 14.10
CA GLN A 64 19.51 5.70 13.47
C GLN A 64 19.09 5.79 12.00
N ARG A 65 19.31 4.70 11.26
CA ARG A 65 18.91 4.62 9.84
C ARG A 65 17.39 4.65 9.66
N LEU A 66 16.95 5.32 8.61
CA LEU A 66 15.56 5.41 8.20
C LEU A 66 15.22 4.31 7.18
N VAL A 67 14.01 3.82 7.24
CA VAL A 67 13.43 3.04 6.13
C VAL A 67 13.21 3.98 4.94
N PHE A 68 13.59 3.53 3.75
CA PHE A 68 13.37 4.29 2.52
C PHE A 68 11.87 4.51 2.29
N GLY A 69 11.46 5.75 2.02
CA GLY A 69 10.04 6.08 1.89
C GLY A 69 9.30 5.25 0.86
N LEU A 70 9.91 4.98 -0.32
CA LEU A 70 9.29 4.11 -1.33
C LEU A 70 9.22 2.64 -0.89
N VAL A 71 10.11 2.16 -0.02
CA VAL A 71 9.95 0.84 0.62
C VAL A 71 8.71 0.86 1.52
N THR A 72 8.57 1.89 2.36
CA THR A 72 7.36 2.08 3.19
C THR A 72 6.09 2.08 2.34
N GLY A 73 6.05 2.87 1.27
CA GLY A 73 4.91 2.95 0.36
C GLY A 73 4.61 1.63 -0.34
N SER A 74 5.64 0.94 -0.85
CA SER A 74 5.50 -0.36 -1.51
C SER A 74 4.96 -1.43 -0.56
N VAL A 75 5.42 -1.43 0.69
CA VAL A 75 4.91 -2.34 1.73
C VAL A 75 3.42 -2.05 2.02
N CYS A 76 3.04 -0.79 2.19
CA CYS A 76 1.64 -0.43 2.45
C CYS A 76 0.71 -0.81 1.30
N ILE A 77 1.12 -0.55 0.05
CA ILE A 77 0.36 -0.96 -1.15
C ILE A 77 0.35 -2.49 -1.28
N GLY A 78 1.47 -3.16 -1.02
CA GLY A 78 1.58 -4.61 -1.03
C GLY A 78 0.63 -5.29 -0.05
N LEU A 79 0.54 -4.78 1.18
CA LEU A 79 -0.42 -5.24 2.19
C LEU A 79 -1.88 -5.05 1.76
N ALA A 80 -2.16 -4.02 0.95
CA ALA A 80 -3.48 -3.73 0.42
C ALA A 80 -3.83 -4.53 -0.84
N THR A 81 -2.85 -5.10 -1.53
CA THR A 81 -3.02 -5.68 -2.88
C THR A 81 -4.00 -6.83 -2.91
N GLN A 82 -3.99 -7.70 -1.90
CA GLN A 82 -4.91 -8.82 -1.83
C GLN A 82 -6.39 -8.39 -1.89
N ASP A 83 -6.71 -7.25 -1.27
CA ASP A 83 -8.09 -6.76 -1.19
C ASP A 83 -8.45 -5.80 -2.33
N THR A 84 -7.45 -5.11 -2.91
CA THR A 84 -7.68 -4.00 -3.86
C THR A 84 -7.08 -4.21 -5.24
N GLY A 85 -6.29 -5.26 -5.44
CA GLY A 85 -5.53 -5.49 -6.67
C GLY A 85 -5.45 -6.93 -7.15
N GLU A 86 -5.96 -7.93 -6.41
CA GLU A 86 -5.89 -9.35 -6.80
C GLU A 86 -6.54 -9.61 -8.17
N ASN A 87 -7.65 -8.96 -8.44
CA ASN A 87 -8.36 -9.02 -9.71
C ASN A 87 -8.07 -7.83 -10.63
N ALA A 88 -6.91 -7.17 -10.46
CA ALA A 88 -6.50 -6.10 -11.35
C ALA A 88 -6.06 -6.63 -12.73
N LEU A 89 -6.46 -5.94 -13.78
CA LEU A 89 -5.94 -6.10 -15.13
C LEU A 89 -4.79 -5.14 -15.41
N ALA A 90 -4.83 -3.94 -14.79
CA ALA A 90 -3.79 -2.92 -14.95
C ALA A 90 -3.78 -1.93 -13.79
N GLU A 91 -2.59 -1.46 -13.45
CA GLU A 91 -2.36 -0.24 -12.69
C GLU A 91 -2.46 0.94 -13.64
N LEU A 92 -3.39 1.87 -13.36
CA LEU A 92 -3.58 3.05 -14.20
C LEU A 92 -2.86 4.27 -13.65
N GLY A 93 -2.54 4.29 -12.36
CA GLY A 93 -1.79 5.39 -11.77
C GLY A 93 -1.68 5.32 -10.26
N LEU A 94 -0.63 5.98 -9.78
CA LEU A 94 -0.38 6.20 -8.35
C LEU A 94 -0.04 7.68 -8.16
N THR A 95 -0.84 8.39 -7.38
CA THR A 95 -0.76 9.86 -7.22
C THR A 95 -0.85 10.27 -5.75
N GLY A 96 -0.54 11.53 -5.47
CA GLY A 96 -0.70 12.09 -4.11
C GLY A 96 0.15 11.41 -3.04
N ILE A 97 1.28 10.77 -3.43
CA ILE A 97 2.15 10.06 -2.51
C ILE A 97 2.76 11.02 -1.50
N ARG A 98 2.63 10.66 -0.21
CA ARG A 98 3.23 11.39 0.91
C ARG A 98 3.81 10.42 1.92
N PHE A 99 4.99 10.75 2.43
CA PHE A 99 5.64 10.09 3.57
C PHE A 99 5.56 11.06 4.75
N THR A 100 4.62 10.80 5.65
CA THR A 100 4.20 11.78 6.66
C THR A 100 5.00 11.71 7.95
N SER A 101 5.59 10.56 8.23
CA SER A 101 6.41 10.34 9.43
C SER A 101 7.52 9.32 9.14
N PRO A 102 8.66 9.40 9.84
CA PRO A 102 9.75 8.45 9.67
C PRO A 102 9.38 7.04 10.12
N VAL A 103 9.86 6.05 9.37
CA VAL A 103 9.80 4.63 9.72
C VAL A 103 11.21 4.14 10.00
N PHE A 104 11.36 3.33 11.04
CA PHE A 104 12.63 2.74 11.47
C PHE A 104 12.58 1.22 11.38
N HIS A 105 13.74 0.59 11.38
CA HIS A 105 13.81 -0.87 11.49
C HIS A 105 13.18 -1.32 12.81
N GLY A 106 12.34 -2.35 12.75
CA GLY A 106 11.57 -2.82 13.90
C GLY A 106 10.16 -2.23 14.00
N ASP A 107 9.84 -1.15 13.25
CA ASP A 107 8.47 -0.68 13.14
C ASP A 107 7.61 -1.70 12.38
N THR A 108 6.38 -1.92 12.86
CA THR A 108 5.39 -2.78 12.20
C THR A 108 4.38 -1.90 11.47
N LEU A 109 4.20 -2.16 10.18
CA LEU A 109 3.28 -1.43 9.33
C LEU A 109 1.97 -2.17 9.13
N TYR A 110 0.88 -1.42 9.16
CA TYR A 110 -0.47 -1.84 8.81
C TYR A 110 -1.00 -0.93 7.71
N ALA A 111 -1.81 -1.48 6.82
CA ALA A 111 -2.36 -0.74 5.69
C ALA A 111 -3.89 -0.66 5.74
N TYR A 112 -4.38 0.42 5.18
CA TYR A 112 -5.81 0.74 5.08
C TYR A 112 -6.13 1.27 3.70
N SER A 113 -7.38 1.10 3.27
CA SER A 113 -7.87 1.66 2.01
C SER A 113 -9.27 2.25 2.18
N GLU A 114 -9.57 3.24 1.37
CA GLU A 114 -10.92 3.78 1.17
C GLU A 114 -11.21 3.80 -0.34
N VAL A 115 -12.39 3.35 -0.74
CA VAL A 115 -12.86 3.45 -2.12
C VAL A 115 -13.33 4.87 -2.37
N LEU A 116 -12.59 5.64 -3.18
CA LEU A 116 -12.91 7.03 -3.48
C LEU A 116 -13.87 7.18 -4.67
N GLU A 117 -13.69 6.31 -5.68
CA GLU A 117 -14.42 6.41 -6.93
C GLU A 117 -14.55 5.04 -7.58
N LYS A 118 -15.66 4.83 -8.27
CA LYS A 118 -15.94 3.64 -9.06
C LYS A 118 -16.64 4.08 -10.34
N ARG A 119 -16.13 3.69 -11.50
CA ARG A 119 -16.70 4.04 -12.80
C ARG A 119 -16.46 2.95 -13.83
N ASP A 120 -17.28 2.94 -14.88
CA ASP A 120 -17.08 2.04 -16.00
C ASP A 120 -15.80 2.37 -16.78
N ALA A 121 -15.23 1.38 -17.42
CA ALA A 121 -14.13 1.51 -18.37
C ALA A 121 -14.67 1.40 -19.80
N ASP A 122 -13.86 1.77 -20.80
CA ASP A 122 -14.17 1.57 -22.23
C ASP A 122 -14.02 0.10 -22.65
N ARG A 123 -14.54 -0.80 -21.79
CA ARG A 123 -14.59 -2.26 -22.02
C ARG A 123 -15.58 -2.91 -21.06
N ASP A 124 -16.25 -3.96 -21.54
CA ASP A 124 -17.36 -4.60 -20.81
C ASP A 124 -16.90 -5.52 -19.67
N ASP A 125 -15.66 -6.04 -19.73
CA ASP A 125 -15.14 -7.04 -18.81
C ASP A 125 -14.39 -6.46 -17.60
N ALA A 126 -14.31 -5.12 -17.48
CA ALA A 126 -13.63 -4.44 -16.39
C ALA A 126 -14.27 -3.09 -16.05
N GLY A 127 -13.92 -2.57 -14.88
CA GLY A 127 -14.24 -1.22 -14.44
C GLY A 127 -13.05 -0.59 -13.70
N ILE A 128 -13.10 0.71 -13.50
CA ILE A 128 -12.04 1.48 -12.86
C ILE A 128 -12.45 1.80 -11.45
N VAL A 129 -11.54 1.52 -10.50
CA VAL A 129 -11.69 1.88 -9.08
C VAL A 129 -10.51 2.72 -8.65
N ARG A 130 -10.78 3.83 -7.96
CA ARG A 130 -9.77 4.67 -7.33
C ARG A 130 -9.85 4.51 -5.82
N PHE A 131 -8.71 4.20 -5.22
CA PHE A 131 -8.55 4.01 -3.79
C PHE A 131 -7.68 5.11 -3.20
N LYS A 132 -7.98 5.55 -1.98
CA LYS A 132 -7.01 6.14 -1.08
C LYS A 132 -6.40 5.01 -0.26
N HIS A 133 -5.08 4.94 -0.21
CA HIS A 133 -4.34 4.06 0.70
C HIS A 133 -3.64 4.89 1.77
N TRP A 134 -3.56 4.36 2.98
CA TRP A 134 -2.67 4.89 4.01
C TRP A 134 -2.06 3.76 4.82
N GLY A 135 -0.87 4.01 5.33
CA GLY A 135 -0.15 3.10 6.21
C GLY A 135 0.06 3.71 7.58
N THR A 136 -0.04 2.89 8.62
CA THR A 136 0.27 3.30 9.99
C THR A 136 1.31 2.40 10.61
N LYS A 137 2.02 2.91 11.62
CA LYS A 137 2.82 2.09 12.53
C LYS A 137 1.93 1.42 13.59
N GLN A 138 2.55 0.59 14.43
CA GLN A 138 1.92 -0.12 15.54
C GLN A 138 1.26 0.83 16.57
N ASP A 139 1.71 2.07 16.67
CA ASP A 139 1.19 3.11 17.56
C ASP A 139 0.07 3.96 16.91
N GLY A 140 -0.31 3.66 15.67
CA GLY A 140 -1.30 4.40 14.89
C GLY A 140 -0.77 5.61 14.14
N THR A 141 0.53 5.95 14.25
CA THR A 141 1.15 7.04 13.51
C THR A 141 1.06 6.79 12.01
N ILE A 142 0.46 7.72 11.25
CA ILE A 142 0.40 7.65 9.78
C ILE A 142 1.79 7.92 9.21
N VAL A 143 2.25 7.03 8.34
CA VAL A 143 3.59 7.08 7.72
C VAL A 143 3.55 7.21 6.21
N PHE A 144 2.44 6.84 5.59
CA PHE A 144 2.24 6.82 4.14
C PHE A 144 0.81 7.18 3.79
N GLU A 145 0.62 7.97 2.75
CA GLU A 145 -0.66 8.18 2.06
C GLU A 145 -0.42 8.20 0.54
N GLY A 146 -1.41 7.75 -0.22
CA GLY A 146 -1.40 7.82 -1.68
C GLY A 146 -2.73 7.40 -2.28
N GLU A 147 -2.99 7.79 -3.51
CA GLU A 147 -4.16 7.37 -4.28
C GLU A 147 -3.74 6.47 -5.43
N ARG A 148 -4.42 5.35 -5.59
CA ARG A 148 -4.16 4.34 -6.60
C ARG A 148 -5.39 4.15 -7.47
N THR A 149 -5.22 4.17 -8.78
CA THR A 149 -6.29 3.91 -9.76
C THR A 149 -6.01 2.58 -10.45
N VAL A 150 -6.98 1.68 -10.44
CA VAL A 150 -6.83 0.30 -10.89
C VAL A 150 -7.96 -0.07 -11.85
N LEU A 151 -7.62 -0.77 -12.93
CA LEU A 151 -8.58 -1.43 -13.80
C LEU A 151 -8.85 -2.84 -13.24
N ILE A 152 -10.08 -3.07 -12.79
CA ILE A 152 -10.45 -4.29 -12.07
C ILE A 152 -11.45 -5.11 -12.89
N LYS A 153 -11.22 -6.41 -12.92
CA LYS A 153 -12.08 -7.41 -13.58
C LYS A 153 -13.52 -7.33 -13.09
N ARG A 154 -14.47 -7.54 -14.00
CA ARG A 154 -15.89 -7.79 -13.65
C ARG A 154 -16.14 -9.27 -13.43
N ARG A 155 -16.88 -9.59 -12.39
CA ARG A 155 -17.27 -10.96 -12.05
C ARG A 155 -18.03 -11.64 -13.20
N SER A 156 -18.88 -10.92 -13.92
CA SER A 156 -19.65 -11.41 -15.05
C SER A 156 -18.82 -12.06 -16.16
N HIS A 157 -17.56 -11.63 -16.31
CA HIS A 157 -16.64 -12.12 -17.36
C HIS A 157 -15.53 -13.02 -16.84
N TRP A 158 -15.16 -12.90 -15.55
CA TRP A 158 -13.97 -13.52 -15.00
C TRP A 158 -14.25 -14.45 -13.80
N GLY A 159 -15.46 -14.38 -13.19
CA GLY A 159 -15.78 -15.04 -11.93
C GLY A 159 -15.79 -16.58 -11.96
N ASN A 160 -15.82 -17.17 -13.14
CA ASN A 160 -15.89 -18.63 -13.35
C ASN A 160 -14.63 -19.20 -14.04
N ARG A 161 -13.51 -18.51 -14.00
CA ARG A 161 -12.24 -18.92 -14.65
C ARG A 161 -11.18 -19.27 -13.64
#